data_c87a2ec66db31fd6144071808b1ffc2c
#
_entry.id   c87a2ec66db31fd6144071808b1ffc2c
#
_cell.length_a   1.000
_cell.length_b   1.000
_cell.length_c   1.000
_cell.angle_alpha   90.00
_cell.angle_beta   90.00
_cell.angle_gamma   90.00
#
_symmetry.space_group_name_H-M   'P 1'
#
loop_
_entity.id
_entity.type
_entity.pdbx_description
1 polymer ?
#
loop_
_entity_poly.entity_id
_entity_poly.type
_entity_poly.pdbx_seq_one_letter_code
_entity_poly.pdbx_strand_id
1 'polypeptide(L)'
;MNFVFFSITEHPWGREMLCQLIDSGFIPSLIIEEKSDGGNTEREKFEFRLGSNPLAPTMKSQIEKHNIPFVQVPIHNDEHCMEHIENVDPDLIVFGGTRIIRGNI
;
A
#
# COMPACT_ATOMS: atom_id res chain seq x y z
N MET A 1 17.44 0.42 -3.23
CA MET A 1 16.55 1.54 -3.62
C MET A 1 15.58 1.83 -2.48
N ASN A 2 15.44 3.10 -2.12
CA ASN A 2 14.57 3.54 -1.05
C ASN A 2 13.24 4.02 -1.64
N PHE A 3 12.11 3.40 -1.26
CA PHE A 3 10.80 3.80 -1.78
C PHE A 3 9.71 3.68 -0.74
N VAL A 4 8.67 4.51 -0.92
CA VAL A 4 7.46 4.51 -0.12
C VAL A 4 6.34 3.86 -0.92
N PHE A 5 5.57 3.00 -0.28
CA PHE A 5 4.43 2.31 -0.90
C PHE A 5 3.13 2.86 -0.32
N PHE A 6 2.26 3.36 -1.20
CA PHE A 6 0.94 3.88 -0.83
C PHE A 6 -0.13 2.85 -1.10
N SER A 7 -1.04 2.66 -0.16
CA SER A 7 -2.20 1.77 -0.33
C SER A 7 -3.39 2.26 0.49
N ILE A 8 -4.58 1.77 0.15
CA ILE A 8 -5.78 1.87 0.98
C ILE A 8 -5.87 0.56 1.78
N THR A 9 -6.46 0.60 2.98
CA THR A 9 -6.59 -0.57 3.87
C THR A 9 -7.03 -1.82 3.10
N GLU A 10 -6.19 -2.86 3.09
CA GLU A 10 -6.43 -4.17 2.48
C GLU A 10 -6.94 -4.13 1.03
N HIS A 11 -6.55 -3.11 0.28
CA HIS A 11 -6.90 -3.02 -1.14
C HIS A 11 -6.29 -4.21 -1.90
N PRO A 12 -7.07 -4.96 -2.68
CA PRO A 12 -6.57 -6.20 -3.33
C PRO A 12 -5.41 -5.95 -4.30
N TRP A 13 -5.43 -4.86 -5.05
CA TRP A 13 -4.32 -4.51 -5.93
C TRP A 13 -3.07 -4.15 -5.13
N GLY A 14 -3.24 -3.46 -4.00
CA GLY A 14 -2.13 -3.13 -3.11
C GLY A 14 -1.50 -4.38 -2.53
N ARG A 15 -2.31 -5.34 -2.09
CA ARG A 15 -1.83 -6.63 -1.57
C ARG A 15 -1.02 -7.38 -2.61
N GLU A 16 -1.53 -7.47 -3.84
CA GLU A 16 -0.88 -8.18 -4.93
C GLU A 16 0.40 -7.48 -5.36
N MET A 17 0.38 -6.15 -5.52
CA MET A 17 1.56 -5.39 -5.90
C MET A 17 2.67 -5.51 -4.86
N LEU A 18 2.31 -5.41 -3.57
CA LEU A 18 3.28 -5.56 -2.49
C LEU A 18 3.91 -6.95 -2.51
N CYS A 19 3.08 -7.99 -2.67
CA CYS A 19 3.55 -9.36 -2.76
C CYS A 19 4.55 -9.53 -3.92
N GLN A 20 4.23 -9.02 -5.09
CA GLN A 20 5.09 -9.10 -6.27
C GLN A 20 6.41 -8.34 -6.06
N LEU A 21 6.35 -7.17 -5.45
CA LEU A 21 7.56 -6.39 -5.16
C LEU A 21 8.49 -7.14 -4.20
N ILE A 22 7.92 -7.67 -3.11
CA ILE A 22 8.70 -8.42 -2.12
C ILE A 22 9.32 -9.67 -2.74
N ASP A 23 8.55 -10.41 -3.52
CA ASP A 23 9.03 -11.62 -4.20
C ASP A 23 10.14 -11.31 -5.20
N SER A 24 10.17 -10.10 -5.73
CA SER A 24 11.22 -9.62 -6.63
C SER A 24 12.42 -9.00 -5.91
N GLY A 25 12.41 -8.99 -4.58
CA GLY A 25 13.51 -8.47 -3.78
C GLY A 25 13.41 -6.99 -3.44
N PHE A 26 12.25 -6.36 -3.69
CA PHE A 26 12.02 -4.93 -3.41
C PHE A 26 11.10 -4.78 -2.21
N ILE A 27 11.68 -4.41 -1.06
CA ILE A 27 10.92 -4.19 0.17
C ILE A 27 10.81 -2.69 0.42
N PRO A 28 9.57 -2.15 0.62
CA PRO A 28 9.41 -0.72 0.89
C PRO A 28 10.13 -0.28 2.15
N SER A 29 10.65 0.94 2.13
CA SER A 29 11.22 1.58 3.32
C SER A 29 10.12 2.01 4.29
N LEU A 30 8.93 2.29 3.76
CA LEU A 30 7.76 2.69 4.54
C LEU A 30 6.50 2.39 3.73
N ILE A 31 5.48 1.87 4.39
CA ILE A 31 4.13 1.77 3.82
C ILE A 31 3.26 2.83 4.48
N ILE A 32 2.60 3.66 3.68
CA ILE A 32 1.63 4.63 4.15
C ILE A 32 0.25 4.19 3.69
N GLU A 33 -0.58 3.76 4.65
CA GLU A 33 -1.91 3.22 4.37
C GLU A 33 -2.98 4.26 4.70
N GLU A 34 -3.85 4.53 3.74
CA GLU A 34 -5.04 5.33 3.98
C GLU A 34 -6.12 4.46 4.58
N LYS A 35 -6.59 4.81 5.78
CA LYS A 35 -7.65 4.06 6.46
C LYS A 35 -8.98 4.31 5.78
N SER A 36 -9.51 3.30 5.09
CA SER A 36 -10.75 3.42 4.32
C SER A 36 -11.41 2.05 4.15
N ASP A 37 -12.74 2.04 4.12
CA ASP A 37 -13.52 0.85 3.83
C ASP A 37 -13.67 0.59 2.33
N GLY A 38 -13.21 1.50 1.48
CA GLY A 38 -13.26 1.35 0.03
C GLY A 38 -12.55 0.09 -0.47
N GLY A 39 -11.52 -0.36 0.26
CA GLY A 39 -10.79 -1.58 -0.06
C GLY A 39 -11.67 -2.84 -0.02
N ASN A 40 -12.69 -2.87 0.83
CA ASN A 40 -13.58 -4.03 0.92
C ASN A 40 -14.40 -4.22 -0.36
N THR A 41 -14.94 -3.15 -0.92
CA THR A 41 -15.70 -3.21 -2.17
C THR A 41 -14.81 -3.66 -3.32
N GLU A 42 -13.61 -3.10 -3.43
CA GLU A 42 -12.66 -3.48 -4.46
C GLU A 42 -12.21 -4.94 -4.30
N ARG A 43 -12.05 -5.40 -3.06
CA ARG A 43 -11.70 -6.80 -2.78
C ARG A 43 -12.79 -7.75 -3.28
N GLU A 44 -14.06 -7.43 -3.04
CA GLU A 44 -15.17 -8.26 -3.50
C GLU A 44 -15.18 -8.37 -5.02
N LYS A 45 -14.99 -7.25 -5.73
CA LYS A 45 -14.90 -7.23 -7.19
C LYS A 45 -13.71 -8.04 -7.69
N PHE A 46 -12.58 -7.93 -7.03
CA PHE A 46 -11.37 -8.62 -7.38
C PHE A 46 -11.51 -10.13 -7.19
N GLU A 47 -12.08 -10.56 -6.06
CA GLU A 47 -12.34 -11.97 -5.78
C GLU A 47 -13.26 -12.58 -6.83
N PHE A 48 -14.28 -11.85 -7.25
CA PHE A 48 -15.19 -12.29 -8.31
C PHE A 48 -14.44 -12.55 -9.63
N ARG A 49 -13.50 -11.66 -9.99
CA ARG A 49 -12.70 -11.79 -11.20
C ARG A 49 -11.67 -12.92 -11.13
N LEU A 50 -11.14 -13.18 -9.95
CA LEU A 50 -10.15 -14.24 -9.73
C LEU A 50 -10.76 -15.63 -9.88
N GLY A 51 -12.05 -15.78 -9.58
CA GLY A 51 -12.69 -17.08 -9.54
C GLY A 51 -12.12 -17.97 -8.45
N SER A 52 -11.46 -19.06 -8.81
CA SER A 52 -10.87 -20.01 -7.86
C SER A 52 -9.44 -19.66 -7.44
N ASN A 53 -8.85 -18.63 -8.02
CA ASN A 53 -7.49 -18.22 -7.67
C ASN A 53 -7.46 -17.53 -6.31
N PRO A 54 -6.48 -17.81 -5.44
CA PRO A 54 -6.40 -17.17 -4.14
C PRO A 54 -5.94 -15.72 -4.25
N LEU A 55 -6.40 -14.89 -3.30
CA LEU A 55 -5.84 -13.56 -3.12
C LEU A 55 -4.41 -13.66 -2.57
N ALA A 56 -3.62 -12.63 -2.83
CA ALA A 56 -2.33 -12.46 -2.17
C ALA A 56 -2.52 -12.39 -0.64
N PRO A 57 -1.48 -12.67 0.15
CA PRO A 57 -1.54 -12.51 1.62
C PRO A 57 -2.01 -11.11 2.00
N THR A 58 -2.66 -10.98 3.17
CA THR A 58 -3.12 -9.66 3.63
C THR A 58 -1.95 -8.69 3.76
N MET A 59 -2.24 -7.41 3.59
CA MET A 59 -1.24 -6.36 3.78
C MET A 59 -0.62 -6.47 5.15
N LYS A 60 -1.44 -6.66 6.18
CA LYS A 60 -0.98 -6.81 7.56
C LYS A 60 0.00 -7.97 7.72
N SER A 61 -0.30 -9.13 7.15
CA SER A 61 0.58 -10.30 7.29
C SER A 61 1.92 -10.09 6.56
N GLN A 62 1.90 -9.43 5.41
CA GLN A 62 3.13 -9.12 4.69
C GLN A 62 4.00 -8.12 5.46
N ILE A 63 3.39 -7.10 6.05
CA ILE A 63 4.09 -6.12 6.88
C ILE A 63 4.76 -6.79 8.07
N GLU A 64 4.03 -7.65 8.77
CA GLU A 64 4.55 -8.36 9.94
C GLU A 64 5.66 -9.34 9.59
N LYS A 65 5.48 -10.10 8.51
CA LYS A 65 6.44 -11.11 8.07
C LYS A 65 7.80 -10.50 7.71
N HIS A 66 7.80 -9.31 7.12
CA HIS A 66 9.01 -8.67 6.62
C HIS A 66 9.46 -7.47 7.47
N ASN A 67 8.79 -7.22 8.59
CA ASN A 67 9.11 -6.10 9.50
C ASN A 67 9.18 -4.76 8.78
N ILE A 68 8.21 -4.49 7.92
CA ILE A 68 8.18 -3.26 7.13
C ILE A 68 7.65 -2.10 7.99
N PRO A 69 8.34 -0.95 8.04
CA PRO A 69 7.81 0.23 8.71
C PRO A 69 6.46 0.65 8.08
N PHE A 70 5.51 1.02 8.92
CA PHE A 70 4.13 1.20 8.50
C PHE A 70 3.44 2.29 9.31
N VAL A 71 2.69 3.15 8.64
CA VAL A 71 1.84 4.17 9.27
C VAL A 71 0.49 4.21 8.59
N GLN A 72 -0.54 4.57 9.35
CA GLN A 72 -1.88 4.83 8.81
C GLN A 72 -2.16 6.31 8.84
N VAL A 73 -2.75 6.82 7.77
CA VAL A 73 -3.18 8.21 7.68
C VAL A 73 -4.66 8.25 7.30
N PRO A 74 -5.41 9.30 7.70
CA PRO A 74 -6.83 9.43 7.31
C PRO A 74 -6.99 9.55 5.80
N ILE A 75 -6.06 10.23 5.14
CA ILE A 75 -6.05 10.42 3.69
C ILE A 75 -4.63 10.71 3.24
N HIS A 76 -4.22 10.17 2.06
CA HIS A 76 -2.88 10.38 1.53
C HIS A 76 -2.57 11.85 1.21
N ASN A 77 -3.59 12.66 0.94
CA ASN A 77 -3.42 14.09 0.65
C ASN A 77 -3.27 14.97 1.91
N ASP A 78 -3.04 14.36 3.06
CA ASP A 78 -2.85 15.03 4.34
C ASP A 78 -1.40 15.50 4.53
N GLU A 79 -1.21 16.55 5.32
CA GLU A 79 0.13 17.07 5.67
C GLU A 79 0.97 16.03 6.41
N HIS A 80 0.35 15.19 7.23
CA HIS A 80 1.08 14.12 7.94
C HIS A 80 1.70 13.11 6.98
N CYS A 81 1.03 12.85 5.87
CA CYS A 81 1.58 11.99 4.83
C CYS A 81 2.85 12.61 4.23
N MET A 82 2.83 13.91 3.97
CA MET A 82 4.00 14.64 3.48
C MET A 82 5.17 14.57 4.46
N GLU A 83 4.91 14.73 5.75
CA GLU A 83 5.95 14.63 6.79
C GLU A 83 6.61 13.26 6.81
N HIS A 84 5.82 12.19 6.68
CA HIS A 84 6.36 10.84 6.62
C HIS A 84 7.24 10.63 5.38
N ILE A 85 6.82 11.17 4.24
CA ILE A 85 7.59 11.08 2.99
C ILE A 85 8.92 11.82 3.14
N GLU A 86 8.89 13.04 3.67
CA GLU A 86 10.09 13.85 3.88
C GLU A 86 11.09 13.15 4.81
N ASN A 87 10.60 12.49 5.87
CA ASN A 87 11.45 11.77 6.81
C ASN A 87 12.15 10.58 6.16
N VAL A 88 11.51 9.91 5.22
CA VAL A 88 12.11 8.78 4.50
C VAL A 88 13.02 9.24 3.37
N ASP A 89 12.71 10.36 2.75
CA ASP A 89 13.41 10.90 1.58
C ASP A 89 13.57 9.82 0.49
N PRO A 90 12.45 9.31 -0.05
CA PRO A 90 12.49 8.18 -0.96
C PRO A 90 12.94 8.56 -2.36
N ASP A 91 13.52 7.59 -3.08
CA ASP A 91 13.86 7.73 -4.49
C ASP A 91 12.61 7.76 -5.36
N LEU A 92 11.56 7.03 -4.93
CA LEU A 92 10.29 7.01 -5.65
C LEU A 92 9.14 6.62 -4.73
N ILE A 93 7.92 6.86 -5.20
CA ILE A 93 6.69 6.47 -4.53
C ILE A 93 5.94 5.51 -5.44
N VAL A 94 5.53 4.36 -4.91
CA VAL A 94 4.77 3.34 -5.63
C VAL A 94 3.32 3.36 -5.14
N PHE A 95 2.38 3.46 -6.06
CA PHE A 95 0.96 3.51 -5.74
C PHE A 95 0.33 2.13 -5.92
N GLY A 96 -0.11 1.54 -4.81
CA GLY A 96 -0.77 0.24 -4.79
C GLY A 96 -2.24 0.35 -4.42
N GLY A 97 -3.06 0.92 -5.29
CA GLY A 97 -4.48 1.11 -5.03
C GLY A 97 -4.74 2.29 -4.12
N THR A 98 -4.66 3.50 -4.66
CA THR A 98 -4.89 4.74 -3.93
C THR A 98 -6.02 5.54 -4.57
N ARG A 99 -6.47 6.57 -3.86
CA ARG A 99 -7.29 7.63 -4.44
C ARG A 99 -6.40 8.55 -5.27
N ILE A 100 -7.00 9.51 -5.97
CA ILE A 100 -6.25 10.52 -6.72
C ILE A 100 -5.38 11.31 -5.74
N ILE A 101 -4.07 11.30 -5.97
CA ILE A 101 -3.12 12.05 -5.15
C ILE A 101 -3.04 13.48 -5.68
N ARG A 102 -3.10 14.43 -4.74
CA ARG A 102 -3.12 15.88 -5.05
C ARG A 102 -2.16 16.61 -4.13
N GLY A 103 -1.96 17.90 -4.44
CA GLY A 103 -1.11 18.76 -3.65
C GLY A 103 0.36 18.59 -3.98
N ASN A 104 1.21 18.68 -2.97
CA ASN A 104 2.66 18.68 -3.14
C ASN A 104 3.30 17.29 -3.12
N ILE A 105 2.46 16.26 -3.05
CA ILE A 105 2.96 14.90 -3.11
C ILE A 105 3.30 14.54 -4.55
#